data_89852cceb43a821b1b5379fcda6755d0
#
_entry.id   89852cceb43a821b1b5379fcda6755d0
#
_cell.length_a   1.000
_cell.length_b   1.000
_cell.length_c   1.000
_cell.angle_alpha   90.00
_cell.angle_beta   90.00
_cell.angle_gamma   90.00
#
_symmetry.space_group_name_H-M   'P 1'
#
loop_
_entity.id
_entity.type
_entity.pdbx_description
1 polymer ?
#
loop_
_entity_poly.entity_id
_entity_poly.type
_entity_poly.pdbx_seq_one_letter_code
_entity_poly.pdbx_strand_id
1 'polypeptide(L)' 'RAYEPTPPPLDRLIGLQGRVIRGFDRSGLVRLGSELWQAELVEGSGPVSTNDVVVVESTRGLTLTVYRQTDEL' A
#
# COMPACT_ATOMS: atom_id res chain seq x y z
N ARG A 1 28.80 -3.73 -23.13
CA ARG A 1 27.49 -4.18 -22.77
C ARG A 1 26.78 -3.14 -21.90
N ALA A 2 25.55 -2.86 -22.23
CA ALA A 2 24.84 -1.81 -21.55
C ALA A 2 24.42 -2.28 -20.16
N TYR A 3 24.53 -1.40 -19.20
CA TYR A 3 24.03 -1.63 -17.88
C TYR A 3 22.59 -1.17 -17.80
N GLU A 4 21.72 -2.06 -17.37
CA GLU A 4 20.31 -1.74 -17.23
C GLU A 4 19.96 -1.82 -15.77
N PRO A 5 19.85 -0.69 -15.11
CA PRO A 5 19.49 -0.74 -13.69
C PRO A 5 18.09 -1.27 -13.53
N THR A 6 17.96 -2.20 -12.63
CA THR A 6 16.67 -2.75 -12.27
C THR A 6 16.19 -2.01 -11.03
N PRO A 7 14.96 -1.49 -11.03
CA PRO A 7 14.48 -0.83 -9.83
C PRO A 7 14.54 -1.80 -8.66
N PRO A 8 14.88 -1.32 -7.47
CA PRO A 8 14.88 -2.20 -6.32
C PRO A 8 13.50 -2.78 -6.11
N PRO A 9 13.42 -4.02 -5.67
CA PRO A 9 12.12 -4.60 -5.39
C PRO A 9 11.46 -3.84 -4.26
N LEU A 10 10.14 -3.77 -4.32
CA LEU A 10 9.39 -3.12 -3.26
C LEU A 10 9.05 -4.09 -2.14
N ASP A 11 9.64 -5.27 -2.17
CA ASP A 11 9.34 -6.30 -1.17
C ASP A 11 9.65 -5.82 0.24
N ARG A 12 10.59 -4.89 0.38
CA ARG A 12 10.91 -4.36 1.69
C ARG A 12 9.73 -3.63 2.33
N LEU A 13 8.74 -3.28 1.53
CA LEU A 13 7.58 -2.57 2.05
C LEU A 13 6.51 -3.52 2.56
N ILE A 14 6.61 -4.81 2.24
CA ILE A 14 5.60 -5.77 2.65
C ILE A 14 5.61 -5.86 4.17
N GLY A 15 4.42 -5.79 4.76
CA GLY A 15 4.28 -5.85 6.20
C GLY A 15 4.29 -4.50 6.88
N LEU A 16 4.66 -3.44 6.17
CA LEU A 16 4.68 -2.12 6.76
C LEU A 16 3.26 -1.56 6.83
N GLN A 17 3.06 -0.69 7.80
CA GLN A 17 1.79 -0.02 7.97
C GLN A 17 1.83 1.34 7.31
N GLY A 18 0.70 1.72 6.75
CA GLY A 18 0.55 3.05 6.19
C GLY A 18 -0.78 3.63 6.56
N ARG A 19 -1.01 4.85 6.15
CA ARG A 19 -2.24 5.56 6.42
C ARG A 19 -2.87 6.02 5.12
N VAL A 20 -4.18 5.89 5.05
CA VAL A 20 -4.94 6.33 3.89
C VAL A 20 -4.98 7.85 3.89
N ILE A 21 -4.60 8.46 2.76
CA ILE A 21 -4.61 9.92 2.64
C ILE A 21 -6.03 10.42 2.51
N ARG A 22 -6.79 9.79 1.63
CA ARG A 22 -8.20 10.13 1.42
C ARG A 22 -8.93 8.83 1.18
N GLY A 23 -10.06 8.65 1.83
CA GLY A 23 -10.82 7.43 1.72
C GLY A 23 -11.06 7.03 0.28
N PHE A 24 -11.07 5.72 0.03
CA PHE A 24 -11.31 5.22 -1.32
C PHE A 24 -11.94 3.84 -1.24
N ASP A 25 -12.52 3.44 -2.37
CA ASP A 25 -13.21 2.15 -2.44
C ASP A 25 -12.28 1.05 -2.88
N ARG A 26 -11.43 1.29 -3.86
CA ARG A 26 -10.58 0.26 -4.42
C ARG A 26 -9.13 0.65 -4.46
N SER A 27 -8.85 1.89 -4.84
CA SER A 27 -7.46 2.31 -4.97
C SER A 27 -7.36 3.78 -4.66
N GLY A 28 -6.19 4.18 -4.22
CA GLY A 28 -5.94 5.56 -3.86
C GLY A 28 -4.55 5.67 -3.30
N LEU A 29 -4.28 6.78 -2.64
CA LEU A 29 -2.95 7.05 -2.11
C LEU A 29 -2.88 6.70 -0.63
N VAL A 30 -1.76 6.11 -0.27
CA VAL A 30 -1.46 5.85 1.14
C VAL A 30 -0.09 6.43 1.43
N ARG A 31 0.14 6.72 2.69
CA ARG A 31 1.44 7.23 3.14
C ARG A 31 2.14 6.15 3.95
N LEU A 32 3.36 5.84 3.54
CA LEU A 32 4.23 4.97 4.31
C LEU A 32 5.42 5.82 4.73
N GLY A 33 5.50 6.09 6.03
CA GLY A 33 6.51 7.02 6.49
C GLY A 33 6.27 8.39 5.89
N SER A 34 7.24 8.88 5.14
CA SER A 34 7.13 10.19 4.51
C SER A 34 6.84 10.09 3.02
N GLU A 35 6.56 8.89 2.52
CA GLU A 35 6.37 8.69 1.08
C GLU A 35 4.93 8.34 0.79
N LEU A 36 4.47 8.84 -0.35
CA LEU A 36 3.13 8.53 -0.83
C LEU A 36 3.24 7.44 -1.88
N TRP A 37 2.32 6.48 -1.81
CA TRP A 37 2.31 5.34 -2.71
C TRP A 37 0.92 5.14 -3.25
N GLN A 38 0.85 4.73 -4.50
CA GLN A 38 -0.40 4.27 -5.07
C GLN A 38 -0.69 2.88 -4.50
N ALA A 39 -1.91 2.68 -4.04
CA ALA A 39 -2.28 1.42 -3.41
C ALA A 39 -3.62 0.96 -3.93
N GLU A 40 -3.81 -0.35 -3.92
CA GLU A 40 -5.11 -0.92 -4.18
C GLU A 40 -5.43 -1.91 -3.09
N LEU A 41 -6.71 -2.01 -2.77
CA LEU A 41 -7.15 -2.86 -1.68
C LEU A 41 -7.28 -4.30 -2.16
N VAL A 42 -6.90 -5.24 -1.28
CA VAL A 42 -7.23 -6.63 -1.55
C VAL A 42 -8.74 -6.78 -1.53
N GLU A 43 -9.20 -7.80 -2.21
CA GLU A 43 -10.62 -8.05 -2.30
C GLU A 43 -11.20 -8.27 -0.91
N GLY A 44 -12.31 -7.59 -0.64
CA GLY A 44 -12.98 -7.75 0.64
C GLY A 44 -12.46 -6.84 1.73
N SER A 45 -11.51 -5.99 1.43
CA SER A 45 -10.87 -5.17 2.46
C SER A 45 -11.38 -3.74 2.50
N GLY A 46 -12.18 -3.34 1.55
CA GLY A 46 -12.60 -1.94 1.47
C GLY A 46 -14.05 -1.77 1.85
N PRO A 47 -14.53 -0.55 1.76
CA PRO A 47 -13.74 0.66 1.51
C PRO A 47 -12.96 1.10 2.74
N VAL A 48 -12.04 2.02 2.52
CA VAL A 48 -11.26 2.58 3.62
C VAL A 48 -11.54 4.08 3.71
N SER A 49 -11.38 4.58 4.91
CA SER A 49 -11.61 5.99 5.20
C SER A 49 -10.27 6.69 5.39
N THR A 50 -10.33 8.01 5.30
CA THR A 50 -9.16 8.84 5.53
C THR A 50 -8.55 8.49 6.89
N ASN A 51 -7.25 8.34 6.90
CA ASN A 51 -6.46 8.00 8.09
C ASN A 51 -6.60 6.57 8.58
N ASP A 52 -7.34 5.73 7.89
CA ASP A 52 -7.35 4.32 8.24
C ASP A 52 -5.96 3.75 8.09
N VAL A 53 -5.64 2.78 8.94
CA VAL A 53 -4.36 2.09 8.88
C VAL A 53 -4.49 0.91 7.95
N VAL A 54 -3.54 0.80 7.04
CA VAL A 54 -3.48 -0.32 6.11
C VAL A 54 -2.12 -0.97 6.22
N VAL A 55 -2.05 -2.23 5.80
CA VAL A 55 -0.82 -3.00 5.83
C VAL A 55 -0.53 -3.45 4.41
N VAL A 56 0.72 -3.35 4.01
CA VAL A 56 1.13 -3.77 2.66
C VAL A 56 1.21 -5.28 2.64
N GLU A 57 0.41 -5.88 1.79
CA GLU A 57 0.40 -7.33 1.65
C GLU A 57 1.34 -7.80 0.55
N SER A 58 1.36 -7.07 -0.55
CA SER A 58 2.20 -7.44 -1.68
C SER A 58 2.37 -6.21 -2.54
N THR A 59 3.14 -6.38 -3.61
CA THR A 59 3.38 -5.28 -4.54
C THR A 59 3.17 -5.79 -5.94
N ARG A 60 2.76 -4.87 -6.82
CA ARG A 60 2.62 -5.18 -8.23
C ARG A 60 3.09 -3.96 -8.99
N GLY A 61 4.28 -4.09 -9.61
CA GLY A 61 4.90 -2.93 -10.22
C GLY A 61 5.17 -1.87 -9.16
N LEU A 62 4.65 -0.69 -9.36
CA LEU A 62 4.82 0.41 -8.41
C LEU A 62 3.57 0.62 -7.56
N THR A 63 2.64 -0.31 -7.62
CA THR A 63 1.40 -0.22 -6.86
C THR A 63 1.46 -1.21 -5.71
N LEU A 64 1.10 -0.76 -4.54
CA LEU A 64 1.06 -1.61 -3.36
C LEU A 64 -0.32 -2.21 -3.23
N THR A 65 -0.37 -3.48 -2.86
CA THR A 65 -1.62 -4.12 -2.52
C THR A 65 -1.72 -4.11 -1.01
N VAL A 66 -2.79 -3.54 -0.49
CA VAL A 66 -2.90 -3.31 0.95
C VAL A 66 -4.23 -3.85 1.45
N TYR A 67 -4.28 -4.12 2.75
CA TYR A 67 -5.54 -4.46 3.40
C TYR A 67 -5.71 -3.58 4.62
N ARG A 68 -6.95 -3.38 4.99
CA ARG A 68 -7.24 -2.55 6.15
C ARG A 68 -6.93 -3.34 7.41
N GLN A 69 -6.19 -2.71 8.29
CA GLN A 69 -5.90 -3.33 9.57
C GLN A 69 -7.10 -3.14 10.46
N THR A 70 -7.57 -4.23 11.05
CA THR A 70 -8.67 -4.16 11.97
C THR A 70 -8.15 -4.41 13.37
N ASP A 71 -8.73 -3.70 14.32
CA ASP A 71 -8.43 -3.93 15.73
C ASP A 71 -9.42 -4.96 16.23
N GLU A 72 -8.90 -6.09 16.63
CA GLU A 72 -9.74 -7.10 17.21
C GLU A 72 -9.38 -7.27 18.65
N LEU A 73 -10.36 -7.23 19.45
CA LEU A 73 -10.17 -7.40 20.87
C LEU A 73 -10.48 -8.80 21.32
#